data_0fc4f0f358724456ca6a5796a0d12858
#
_entry.id   0fc4f0f358724456ca6a5796a0d12858
#
_cell.length_a   1.000
_cell.length_b   1.000
_cell.length_c   1.000
_cell.angle_alpha   90.00
_cell.angle_beta   90.00
_cell.angle_gamma   90.00
#
_symmetry.space_group_name_H-M   'P 1'
#
loop_
_entity.id
_entity.type
_entity.pdbx_description
1 polymer ?
#
loop_
_entity_poly.entity_id
_entity_poly.type
_entity_poly.pdbx_seq_one_letter_code
_entity_poly.pdbx_strand_id
1 'polypeptide(L)'
;MHITYSSSVREMFRMLAEGWIIGLISDQDPSLRDGIIIDFFGRETNAFTGAASIGRFRSVPIFPVFMHREPNGHHVLLVESAIRAPKTEDKEADIRQTTQYVNDRIEAWVRKYPEEWFWLHDRWKSIRERST
;
A
#
# COMPACT_ATOMS: atom_id res chain seq x y z
N MET A 1 -16.04 10.89 14.23
CA MET A 1 -15.23 10.33 13.15
C MET A 1 -16.16 10.05 11.99
N HIS A 2 -15.97 10.73 10.87
CA HIS A 2 -16.75 10.46 9.67
C HIS A 2 -15.88 9.61 8.73
N ILE A 3 -16.42 8.49 8.27
CA ILE A 3 -15.81 7.67 7.23
C ILE A 3 -16.63 7.94 5.96
N THR A 4 -15.97 8.44 4.93
CA THR A 4 -16.58 8.63 3.62
C THR A 4 -15.82 7.82 2.59
N TYR A 5 -16.50 7.43 1.53
CA TYR A 5 -15.92 6.69 0.42
C TYR A 5 -15.76 7.64 -0.77
N SER A 6 -14.53 7.75 -1.28
CA SER A 6 -14.28 8.53 -2.50
C SER A 6 -13.29 7.79 -3.40
N SER A 7 -13.62 7.73 -4.67
CA SER A 7 -12.74 7.24 -5.74
C SER A 7 -12.00 8.37 -6.47
N SER A 8 -12.30 9.62 -6.14
CA SER A 8 -11.72 10.80 -6.80
C SER A 8 -10.43 11.23 -6.13
N VAL A 9 -9.31 11.17 -6.85
CA VAL A 9 -8.01 11.69 -6.39
C VAL A 9 -8.09 13.17 -5.99
N ARG A 10 -8.88 13.97 -6.72
CA ARG A 10 -9.08 15.39 -6.42
C ARG A 10 -9.73 15.58 -5.05
N GLU A 11 -10.72 14.76 -4.73
CA GLU A 11 -11.39 14.79 -3.43
C GLU A 11 -10.47 14.34 -2.30
N MET A 12 -9.70 13.27 -2.51
CA MET A 12 -8.68 12.83 -1.54
C MET A 12 -7.70 13.98 -1.21
N PHE A 13 -7.26 14.74 -2.22
CA PHE A 13 -6.37 15.89 -2.00
C PHE A 13 -7.04 17.00 -1.20
N ARG A 14 -8.31 17.27 -1.44
CA ARG A 14 -9.09 18.22 -0.66
C ARG A 14 -9.20 17.78 0.80
N MET A 15 -9.58 16.54 1.03
CA MET A 15 -9.70 15.96 2.36
C MET A 15 -8.39 16.02 3.15
N LEU A 16 -7.26 15.65 2.50
CA LEU A 16 -5.94 15.78 3.13
C LEU A 16 -5.61 17.23 3.53
N ALA A 17 -5.98 18.21 2.69
CA ALA A 17 -5.79 19.62 3.02
C ALA A 17 -6.65 20.09 4.20
N GLU A 18 -7.79 19.45 4.43
CA GLU A 18 -8.69 19.68 5.57
C GLU A 18 -8.27 18.87 6.83
N GLY A 19 -7.16 18.13 6.77
CA GLY A 19 -6.64 17.36 7.91
C GLY A 19 -7.24 15.96 8.08
N TRP A 20 -7.88 15.43 7.05
CA TRP A 20 -8.40 14.05 7.06
C TRP A 20 -7.29 13.02 6.86
N ILE A 21 -7.56 11.80 7.29
CA ILE A 21 -6.72 10.63 7.01
C ILE A 21 -7.36 9.85 5.87
N ILE A 22 -6.55 9.46 4.89
CA ILE A 22 -6.97 8.60 3.77
C ILE A 22 -6.49 7.18 4.02
N GLY A 23 -7.42 6.25 4.09
CA GLY A 23 -7.12 4.82 4.14
C GLY A 23 -7.00 4.23 2.73
N LEU A 24 -5.92 3.51 2.45
CA LEU A 24 -5.68 2.83 1.18
C LEU A 24 -5.34 1.36 1.45
N ILE A 25 -5.99 0.47 0.69
CA ILE A 25 -5.65 -0.96 0.67
C ILE A 25 -4.60 -1.15 -0.42
N SER A 26 -3.41 -1.62 -0.04
CA SER A 26 -2.25 -1.68 -0.95
C SER A 26 -1.67 -3.08 -1.12
N ASP A 27 -2.32 -4.10 -0.56
CA ASP A 27 -1.84 -5.47 -0.50
C ASP A 27 -2.34 -6.37 -1.64
N GLN A 28 -3.22 -5.86 -2.49
CA GLN A 28 -3.80 -6.60 -3.60
C GLN A 28 -3.05 -6.37 -4.91
N ASP A 29 -3.31 -7.25 -5.89
CA ASP A 29 -2.77 -7.15 -7.24
C ASP A 29 -3.64 -6.20 -8.09
N PRO A 30 -3.12 -5.02 -8.51
CA PRO A 30 -3.83 -4.14 -9.43
C PRO A 30 -3.78 -4.69 -10.87
N SER A 31 -4.55 -4.08 -11.77
CA SER A 31 -4.33 -4.31 -13.20
C SER A 31 -2.94 -3.81 -13.63
N LEU A 32 -2.36 -4.38 -14.68
CA LEU A 32 -1.04 -3.94 -15.19
C LEU A 32 -0.98 -2.46 -15.56
N ARG A 33 -2.12 -1.82 -15.79
CA ARG A 33 -2.22 -0.39 -16.12
C ARG A 33 -2.17 0.51 -14.89
N ASP A 34 -2.52 -0.03 -13.72
CA ASP A 34 -2.78 0.75 -12.51
C ASP A 34 -1.70 0.60 -11.44
N GLY A 35 -0.62 -0.10 -11.76
CA GLY A 35 0.46 -0.39 -10.83
C GLY A 35 1.84 -0.32 -11.44
N ILE A 36 2.82 -0.69 -10.64
CA ILE A 36 4.22 -0.86 -11.06
C ILE A 36 4.74 -2.21 -10.60
N ILE A 37 5.74 -2.70 -11.32
CA ILE A 37 6.40 -3.96 -10.96
C ILE A 37 7.39 -3.72 -9.83
N ILE A 38 7.25 -4.52 -8.77
CA ILE A 38 8.12 -4.56 -7.59
C ILE A 38 8.48 -6.00 -7.26
N ASP A 39 9.40 -6.20 -6.33
CA ASP A 39 9.65 -7.52 -5.72
C ASP A 39 8.71 -7.74 -4.52
N PHE A 40 8.19 -8.97 -4.40
CA PHE A 40 7.40 -9.41 -3.25
C PHE A 40 7.62 -10.91 -3.05
N PHE A 41 8.19 -11.30 -1.94
CA PHE A 41 8.65 -12.68 -1.65
C PHE A 41 9.66 -13.21 -2.67
N GLY A 42 10.57 -12.36 -3.17
CA GLY A 42 11.58 -12.73 -4.17
C GLY A 42 11.01 -12.99 -5.57
N ARG A 43 9.81 -12.47 -5.87
CA ARG A 43 9.14 -12.61 -7.16
C ARG A 43 8.58 -11.27 -7.62
N GLU A 44 8.70 -10.99 -8.91
CA GLU A 44 8.03 -9.83 -9.49
C GLU A 44 6.52 -9.90 -9.27
N THR A 45 5.95 -8.80 -8.83
CA THR A 45 4.52 -8.60 -8.72
C THR A 45 4.14 -7.17 -9.08
N ASN A 46 2.89 -6.96 -9.41
CA ASN A 46 2.36 -5.62 -9.64
C ASN A 46 1.84 -5.04 -8.32
N ALA A 47 2.03 -3.75 -8.07
CA ALA A 47 1.60 -3.10 -6.85
C ALA A 47 0.98 -1.73 -7.10
N PHE A 48 -0.04 -1.39 -6.30
CA PHE A 48 -0.65 -0.06 -6.32
C PHE A 48 0.34 1.03 -5.90
N THR A 49 0.37 2.11 -6.66
CA THR A 49 1.22 3.28 -6.38
C THR A 49 0.52 4.37 -5.60
N GLY A 50 -0.76 4.20 -5.27
CA GLY A 50 -1.60 5.26 -4.72
C GLY A 50 -1.02 5.94 -3.49
N ALA A 51 -0.57 5.15 -2.49
CA ALA A 51 0.02 5.68 -1.27
C ALA A 51 1.31 6.46 -1.56
N ALA A 52 2.22 5.90 -2.37
CA ALA A 52 3.48 6.54 -2.76
C ALA A 52 3.24 7.84 -3.55
N SER A 53 2.33 7.79 -4.51
CA SER A 53 2.00 8.94 -5.37
C SER A 53 1.38 10.09 -4.57
N ILE A 54 0.41 9.79 -3.71
CA ILE A 54 -0.26 10.79 -2.86
C ILE A 54 0.74 11.36 -1.84
N GLY A 55 1.49 10.47 -1.16
CA GLY A 55 2.49 10.84 -0.18
C GLY A 55 3.54 11.79 -0.77
N ARG A 56 4.06 11.46 -1.96
CA ARG A 56 5.01 12.30 -2.69
C ARG A 56 4.41 13.63 -3.12
N PHE A 57 3.24 13.59 -3.77
CA PHE A 57 2.61 14.79 -4.33
C PHE A 57 2.23 15.80 -3.26
N ARG A 58 1.64 15.34 -2.18
CA ARG A 58 1.15 16.18 -1.06
C ARG A 58 2.18 16.35 0.06
N SER A 59 3.33 15.66 -0.01
CA SER A 59 4.35 15.66 1.05
C SER A 59 3.79 15.25 2.42
N VAL A 60 2.80 14.35 2.43
CA VAL A 60 2.19 13.81 3.65
C VAL A 60 2.83 12.49 4.05
N PRO A 61 2.87 12.17 5.35
CA PRO A 61 3.37 10.88 5.81
C PRO A 61 2.43 9.73 5.43
N ILE A 62 3.02 8.56 5.20
CA ILE A 62 2.33 7.28 4.98
C ILE A 62 2.57 6.43 6.22
N PHE A 63 1.52 5.94 6.85
CA PHE A 63 1.62 5.05 7.99
C PHE A 63 1.18 3.65 7.57
N PRO A 64 2.07 2.64 7.54
CA PRO A 64 1.66 1.26 7.41
C PRO A 64 0.84 0.87 8.65
N VAL A 65 -0.32 0.28 8.41
CA VAL A 65 -1.23 -0.14 9.48
C VAL A 65 -1.60 -1.59 9.26
N PHE A 66 -1.39 -2.40 10.27
CA PHE A 66 -1.67 -3.83 10.25
C PHE A 66 -2.57 -4.22 11.42
N MET A 67 -3.25 -5.33 11.25
CA MET A 67 -4.10 -5.88 12.30
C MET A 67 -3.89 -7.39 12.38
N HIS A 68 -3.81 -7.92 13.59
CA HIS A 68 -3.86 -9.36 13.83
C HIS A 68 -4.83 -9.67 14.97
N ARG A 69 -5.27 -10.91 15.03
CA ARG A 69 -6.15 -11.40 16.08
C ARG A 69 -5.35 -12.19 17.11
N GLU A 70 -5.51 -11.86 18.38
CA GLU A 70 -4.93 -12.61 19.49
C GLU A 70 -5.74 -13.88 19.79
N PRO A 71 -5.14 -14.87 20.49
CA PRO A 71 -5.87 -16.10 20.89
C PRO A 71 -7.11 -15.88 21.73
N ASN A 72 -7.16 -14.77 22.50
CA ASN A 72 -8.32 -14.36 23.29
C ASN A 72 -9.46 -13.73 22.44
N GLY A 73 -9.24 -13.61 21.12
CA GLY A 73 -10.20 -13.04 20.18
C GLY A 73 -10.09 -11.52 19.98
N HIS A 74 -9.21 -10.83 20.71
CA HIS A 74 -9.00 -9.39 20.54
C HIS A 74 -8.23 -9.10 19.25
N HIS A 75 -8.55 -7.98 18.61
CA HIS A 75 -7.81 -7.47 17.48
C HIS A 75 -6.83 -6.40 17.95
N VAL A 76 -5.57 -6.58 17.57
CA VAL A 76 -4.50 -5.62 17.83
C VAL A 76 -4.19 -4.87 16.56
N LEU A 77 -4.34 -3.55 16.59
CA LEU A 77 -3.98 -2.66 15.50
C LEU A 77 -2.56 -2.14 15.74
N LEU A 78 -1.66 -2.42 14.83
CA LEU A 78 -0.30 -1.89 14.83
C LEU A 78 -0.19 -0.77 13.81
N VAL A 79 0.25 0.41 14.26
CA VAL A 79 0.62 1.53 13.39
C VAL A 79 2.15 1.65 13.42
N GLU A 80 2.80 1.46 12.30
CA GLU A 80 4.24 1.58 12.18
C GLU A 80 4.71 3.03 12.05
N SER A 81 6.03 3.22 12.09
CA SER A 81 6.64 4.53 11.87
C SER A 81 6.30 5.11 10.50
N ALA A 82 6.12 6.42 10.46
CA ALA A 82 5.78 7.13 9.24
C ALA A 82 6.86 6.98 8.16
N ILE A 83 6.42 6.69 6.95
CA ILE A 83 7.22 6.73 5.73
C ILE A 83 6.99 8.07 5.03
N ARG A 84 8.06 8.70 4.56
CA ARG A 84 7.95 9.89 3.70
C ARG A 84 8.52 9.56 2.33
N ALA A 85 7.71 9.71 1.30
CA ALA A 85 8.17 9.55 -0.07
C ALA A 85 9.20 10.62 -0.41
N PRO A 86 10.34 10.26 -1.02
CA PRO A 86 11.28 11.24 -1.55
C PRO A 86 10.60 12.17 -2.56
N LYS A 87 11.17 13.35 -2.74
CA LYS A 87 10.69 14.32 -3.73
C LYS A 87 11.88 14.87 -4.53
N THR A 88 12.50 13.97 -5.28
CA THR A 88 13.61 14.30 -6.19
C THR A 88 13.10 14.72 -7.57
N GLU A 89 13.97 14.96 -8.50
CA GLU A 89 13.63 15.22 -9.91
C GLU A 89 13.09 13.96 -10.60
N ASP A 90 13.54 12.77 -10.16
CA ASP A 90 13.06 11.49 -10.68
C ASP A 90 11.81 10.99 -9.93
N LYS A 91 10.67 11.45 -10.42
CA LYS A 91 9.36 11.08 -9.87
C LYS A 91 9.10 9.58 -9.90
N GLU A 92 9.52 8.90 -10.96
CA GLU A 92 9.24 7.47 -11.12
C GLU A 92 10.05 6.64 -10.14
N ALA A 93 11.33 6.97 -9.97
CA ALA A 93 12.18 6.34 -8.96
C ALA A 93 11.65 6.56 -7.54
N ASP A 94 11.24 7.78 -7.20
CA ASP A 94 10.66 8.10 -5.88
C ASP A 94 9.41 7.25 -5.57
N ILE A 95 8.49 7.15 -6.54
CA ILE A 95 7.27 6.36 -6.40
C ILE A 95 7.61 4.86 -6.30
N ARG A 96 8.52 4.36 -7.14
CA ARG A 96 8.95 2.96 -7.14
C ARG A 96 9.58 2.58 -5.80
N GLN A 97 10.53 3.36 -5.32
CA GLN A 97 11.21 3.13 -4.04
C GLN A 97 10.21 3.11 -2.87
N THR A 98 9.30 4.08 -2.84
CA THR A 98 8.29 4.15 -1.78
C THR A 98 7.31 2.98 -1.85
N THR A 99 6.86 2.59 -3.06
CA THR A 99 5.97 1.45 -3.26
C THR A 99 6.66 0.15 -2.85
N GLN A 100 7.94 -0.05 -3.22
CA GLN A 100 8.72 -1.20 -2.79
C GLN A 100 8.78 -1.26 -1.26
N TYR A 101 9.15 -0.16 -0.61
CA TYR A 101 9.27 -0.11 0.85
C TYR A 101 7.94 -0.43 1.56
N VAL A 102 6.81 0.09 1.06
CA VAL A 102 5.47 -0.27 1.61
C VAL A 102 5.22 -1.77 1.48
N ASN A 103 5.57 -2.38 0.35
CA ASN A 103 5.37 -3.82 0.13
C ASN A 103 6.36 -4.67 0.95
N ASP A 104 7.58 -4.21 1.20
CA ASP A 104 8.52 -4.86 2.13
C ASP A 104 7.93 -4.93 3.56
N ARG A 105 7.21 -3.90 3.99
CA ARG A 105 6.50 -3.90 5.27
C ARG A 105 5.35 -4.90 5.30
N ILE A 106 4.58 -4.98 4.19
CA ILE A 106 3.51 -5.98 4.04
C ILE A 106 4.11 -7.39 4.07
N GLU A 107 5.18 -7.64 3.34
CA GLU A 107 5.87 -8.95 3.34
C GLU A 107 6.36 -9.33 4.75
N ALA A 108 6.99 -8.41 5.46
CA ALA A 108 7.45 -8.64 6.83
C ALA A 108 6.29 -8.99 7.77
N TRP A 109 5.13 -8.35 7.59
CA TRP A 109 3.91 -8.66 8.34
C TRP A 109 3.37 -10.04 8.01
N VAL A 110 3.26 -10.39 6.73
CA VAL A 110 2.80 -11.71 6.28
C VAL A 110 3.72 -12.83 6.77
N ARG A 111 5.04 -12.62 6.80
CA ARG A 111 5.98 -13.59 7.36
C ARG A 111 5.78 -13.82 8.86
N LYS A 112 5.36 -12.79 9.58
CA LYS A 112 5.11 -12.86 11.03
C LYS A 112 3.76 -13.48 11.38
N TYR A 113 2.73 -13.19 10.58
CA TYR A 113 1.34 -13.63 10.79
C TYR A 113 0.74 -14.20 9.50
N PRO A 114 1.29 -15.31 8.98
CA PRO A 114 0.88 -15.84 7.67
C PRO A 114 -0.59 -16.28 7.64
N GLU A 115 -1.17 -16.65 8.77
CA GLU A 115 -2.58 -17.03 8.89
C GLU A 115 -3.55 -15.85 8.77
N GLU A 116 -3.08 -14.64 8.95
CA GLU A 116 -3.88 -13.41 8.84
C GLU A 116 -3.90 -12.84 7.41
N TRP A 117 -3.11 -13.42 6.50
CA TRP A 117 -3.07 -12.98 5.11
C TRP A 117 -4.19 -13.62 4.27
N PHE A 118 -4.81 -12.82 3.43
CA PHE A 118 -5.88 -13.30 2.54
C PHE A 118 -5.31 -14.06 1.32
N TRP A 119 -4.86 -15.30 1.52
CA TRP A 119 -4.26 -16.17 0.51
C TRP A 119 -5.18 -16.53 -0.67
N LEU A 120 -6.49 -16.34 -0.56
CA LEU A 120 -7.42 -16.55 -1.68
C LEU A 120 -7.28 -15.48 -2.76
N HIS A 121 -6.69 -14.33 -2.45
CA HIS A 121 -6.35 -13.33 -3.45
C HIS A 121 -5.08 -13.72 -4.18
N ASP A 122 -5.17 -13.80 -5.51
CA ASP A 122 -4.04 -14.12 -6.37
C ASP A 122 -3.13 -12.90 -6.57
N ARG A 123 -2.16 -12.74 -5.69
CA ARG A 123 -1.25 -11.59 -5.63
C ARG A 123 -0.35 -11.43 -6.86
N TRP A 124 -0.21 -12.48 -7.68
CA TRP A 124 0.66 -12.51 -8.86
C TRP A 124 -0.13 -12.70 -10.17
N LYS A 125 -1.44 -12.55 -10.15
CA LYS A 125 -2.31 -12.79 -11.30
C LYS A 125 -1.89 -11.97 -12.53
N SER A 126 -1.75 -10.65 -12.38
CA SER A 126 -1.45 -9.75 -13.49
C SER A 126 -0.10 -10.06 -14.15
N ILE A 127 0.89 -10.52 -13.38
CA ILE A 127 2.21 -10.91 -13.89
C ILE A 127 2.13 -12.20 -14.72
N ARG A 128 1.38 -13.19 -14.25
CA ARG A 128 1.18 -14.44 -15.02
C ARG A 128 0.45 -14.19 -16.33
N GLU A 129 -0.59 -13.35 -16.32
CA GLU A 129 -1.37 -13.00 -17.51
C GLU A 129 -0.56 -12.18 -18.51
N ARG A 130 0.46 -11.44 -18.09
CA ARG A 130 1.40 -10.72 -18.98
C ARG A 130 2.30 -11.68 -19.77
N SER A 131 2.61 -12.85 -19.22
CA SER A 131 3.55 -13.82 -19.80
C SER A 131 2.86 -14.82 -20.74
N THR A 132 1.55 -14.71 -20.92
CA THR A 132 0.74 -15.55 -21.81
C THR A 132 0.33 -14.76 -23.04
#